data_73efc05c641a50b9da497bdf2ddcdbd2
#
_entry.id   73efc05c641a50b9da497bdf2ddcdbd2
#
_cell.length_a   1.000
_cell.length_b   1.000
_cell.length_c   1.000
_cell.angle_alpha   90.00
_cell.angle_beta   90.00
_cell.angle_gamma   90.00
#
_symmetry.space_group_name_H-M   'P 1'
#
loop_
_entity.id
_entity.type
_entity.pdbx_description
1 polymer ?
#
loop_
_entity_poly.entity_id
_entity_poly.type
_entity_poly.pdbx_seq_one_letter_code
_entity_poly.pdbx_strand_id
1 'polypeptide(L)'
;LNKVGCKALITADSFRKSNYLEMIQTLAPELAACRPGALKAERLAGLTTVIRLGAEITPGMFNFDEVCSIGGPAQQMRLDTITRGLDPDDPINIQFTSGTTGSPKGATLTHYNIANNARFTVRAMGFSETDRLCIPVPLYHCFGMVLG
;
A
#
# COMPACT_ATOMS: atom_id res chain seq x y z
N LEU A 1 -0.42 -7.10 9.43
CA LEU A 1 -0.94 -7.69 8.19
C LEU A 1 -2.23 -8.47 8.46
N ASN A 2 -2.26 -9.42 9.40
CA ASN A 2 -3.45 -10.22 9.70
C ASN A 2 -4.66 -9.38 10.15
N LYS A 3 -4.46 -8.32 10.92
CA LYS A 3 -5.53 -7.45 11.43
C LYS A 3 -6.39 -6.82 10.32
N VAL A 4 -5.80 -6.58 9.15
CA VAL A 4 -6.49 -5.97 8.00
C VAL A 4 -6.74 -6.96 6.87
N GLY A 5 -6.44 -8.24 7.07
CA GLY A 5 -6.60 -9.27 6.05
C GLY A 5 -5.78 -9.00 4.78
N CYS A 6 -4.55 -8.50 4.94
CA CYS A 6 -3.68 -8.10 3.84
C CYS A 6 -3.49 -9.25 2.84
N LYS A 7 -3.77 -9.00 1.56
CA LYS A 7 -3.62 -9.98 0.47
C LYS A 7 -2.30 -9.82 -0.27
N ALA A 8 -1.83 -8.58 -0.40
CA ALA A 8 -0.57 -8.27 -1.05
C ALA A 8 0.24 -7.28 -0.20
N LEU A 9 1.55 -7.45 -0.16
CA LEU A 9 2.49 -6.55 0.50
C LEU A 9 3.46 -6.00 -0.54
N ILE A 10 3.55 -4.69 -0.65
CA ILE A 10 4.62 -4.01 -1.40
C ILE A 10 5.62 -3.50 -0.38
N THR A 11 6.88 -3.84 -0.53
CA THR A 11 7.91 -3.46 0.44
C THR A 11 9.23 -3.08 -0.22
N ALA A 12 9.95 -2.12 0.38
CA ALA A 12 11.37 -1.91 0.11
C ALA A 12 12.19 -3.05 0.73
N ASP A 13 13.46 -3.13 0.38
CA ASP A 13 14.41 -4.06 1.01
C ASP A 13 14.68 -3.68 2.46
N SER A 14 14.97 -2.40 2.69
CA SER A 14 15.30 -1.88 4.01
C SER A 14 14.98 -0.39 4.13
N PHE A 15 14.92 0.10 5.36
CA PHE A 15 14.91 1.52 5.67
C PHE A 15 15.59 1.77 7.02
N ARG A 16 16.62 2.60 7.04
CA ARG A 16 17.46 2.88 8.22
C ARG A 16 18.04 1.57 8.80
N LYS A 17 17.62 1.18 10.02
CA LYS A 17 18.07 -0.04 10.70
C LYS A 17 17.15 -1.23 10.49
N SER A 18 16.05 -1.07 9.78
CA SER A 18 15.04 -2.12 9.57
C SER A 18 15.26 -2.80 8.22
N ASN A 19 15.47 -4.11 8.23
CA ASN A 19 15.51 -4.96 7.04
C ASN A 19 14.13 -5.59 6.84
N TYR A 20 13.34 -5.02 5.93
CA TYR A 20 11.97 -5.48 5.71
C TYR A 20 11.88 -6.83 5.03
N LEU A 21 12.83 -7.15 4.14
CA LEU A 21 12.88 -8.47 3.51
C LEU A 21 13.15 -9.56 4.53
N GLU A 22 14.11 -9.38 5.42
CA GLU A 22 14.38 -10.32 6.50
C GLU A 22 13.19 -10.49 7.43
N MET A 23 12.51 -9.40 7.77
CA MET A 23 11.30 -9.43 8.59
C MET A 23 10.20 -10.26 7.95
N ILE A 24 9.89 -10.05 6.67
CA ILE A 24 8.84 -10.80 5.98
C ILE A 24 9.24 -12.25 5.76
N GLN A 25 10.50 -12.55 5.45
CA GLN A 25 11.01 -13.92 5.31
C GLN A 25 10.98 -14.69 6.64
N THR A 26 11.23 -14.02 7.76
CA THR A 26 11.09 -14.61 9.10
C THR A 26 9.61 -14.92 9.43
N LEU A 27 8.69 -14.05 9.01
CA LEU A 27 7.26 -14.24 9.25
C LEU A 27 6.61 -15.25 8.30
N ALA A 28 7.16 -15.41 7.10
CA ALA A 28 6.68 -16.27 6.04
C ALA A 28 7.86 -16.99 5.36
N PRO A 29 8.51 -17.95 6.04
CA PRO A 29 9.65 -18.70 5.48
C PRO A 29 9.28 -19.49 4.22
N GLU A 30 8.00 -19.77 3.99
CA GLU A 30 7.48 -20.42 2.81
C GLU A 30 7.73 -19.62 1.52
N LEU A 31 8.05 -18.33 1.62
CA LEU A 31 8.48 -17.50 0.48
C LEU A 31 9.65 -18.11 -0.29
N ALA A 32 10.60 -18.73 0.42
CA ALA A 32 11.80 -19.31 -0.20
C ALA A 32 11.50 -20.41 -1.23
N ALA A 33 10.35 -21.08 -1.12
CA ALA A 33 9.99 -22.23 -1.94
C ALA A 33 8.72 -22.01 -2.79
N CYS A 34 8.01 -20.90 -2.63
CA CYS A 34 6.78 -20.64 -3.38
C CYS A 34 7.05 -19.88 -4.70
N ARG A 35 6.10 -19.96 -5.62
CA ARG A 35 6.08 -19.07 -6.80
C ARG A 35 5.53 -17.71 -6.39
N PRO A 36 6.00 -16.60 -6.99
CA PRO A 36 5.40 -15.30 -6.78
C PRO A 36 3.87 -15.32 -6.97
N GLY A 37 3.14 -14.71 -6.04
CA GLY A 37 1.67 -14.70 -6.05
C GLY A 37 0.99 -15.96 -5.53
N ALA A 38 1.73 -16.97 -5.12
CA ALA A 38 1.20 -18.25 -4.63
C ALA A 38 1.62 -18.58 -3.18
N LEU A 39 1.92 -17.55 -2.39
CA LEU A 39 2.30 -17.72 -0.99
C LEU A 39 1.13 -18.32 -0.18
N LYS A 40 1.47 -19.29 0.66
CA LYS A 40 0.59 -19.91 1.67
C LYS A 40 1.36 -19.97 2.98
N ALA A 41 1.43 -18.83 3.66
CA ALA A 41 2.17 -18.72 4.91
C ALA A 41 1.29 -19.09 6.10
N GLU A 42 1.79 -19.95 6.98
CA GLU A 42 1.08 -20.36 8.20
C GLU A 42 0.75 -19.16 9.09
N ARG A 43 1.72 -18.28 9.32
CA ARG A 43 1.58 -17.13 10.22
C ARG A 43 0.86 -15.93 9.59
N LEU A 44 0.75 -15.89 8.27
CA LEU A 44 0.15 -14.79 7.49
C LEU A 44 -0.86 -15.34 6.48
N ALA A 45 -1.86 -16.05 6.97
CA ALA A 45 -2.81 -16.83 6.16
C ALA A 45 -3.55 -16.03 5.06
N GLY A 46 -3.70 -14.73 5.23
CA GLY A 46 -4.31 -13.85 4.23
C GLY A 46 -3.36 -13.42 3.11
N LEU A 47 -2.05 -13.40 3.38
CA LEU A 47 -1.04 -12.86 2.47
C LEU A 47 -0.69 -13.89 1.39
N THR A 48 -0.99 -13.57 0.14
CA THR A 48 -0.71 -14.43 -1.02
C THR A 48 0.40 -13.89 -1.91
N THR A 49 0.68 -12.61 -1.84
CA THR A 49 1.57 -11.91 -2.77
C THR A 49 2.51 -10.97 -2.04
N VAL A 50 3.80 -11.07 -2.30
CA VAL A 50 4.79 -10.08 -1.87
C VAL A 50 5.45 -9.49 -3.10
N ILE A 51 5.54 -8.16 -3.13
CA ILE A 51 6.14 -7.39 -4.22
C ILE A 51 7.29 -6.58 -3.63
N ARG A 52 8.49 -6.81 -4.14
CA ARG A 52 9.68 -6.09 -3.74
C ARG A 52 9.90 -4.87 -4.63
N LEU A 53 10.23 -3.72 -4.01
CA LEU A 53 10.78 -2.57 -4.73
C LEU A 53 12.26 -2.81 -5.02
N GLY A 54 12.73 -2.37 -6.19
CA GLY A 54 14.12 -2.52 -6.65
C GLY A 54 14.31 -3.65 -7.65
N ALA A 55 15.53 -3.71 -8.25
CA ALA A 55 15.82 -4.58 -9.39
C ALA A 55 16.29 -6.00 -9.02
N GLU A 56 16.67 -6.25 -7.76
CA GLU A 56 17.17 -7.57 -7.35
C GLU A 56 16.04 -8.58 -7.21
N ILE A 57 16.29 -9.82 -7.62
CA ILE A 57 15.35 -10.92 -7.53
C ILE A 57 15.39 -11.53 -6.12
N THR A 58 14.22 -11.71 -5.53
CA THR A 58 14.06 -12.40 -4.24
C THR A 58 13.10 -13.58 -4.42
N PRO A 59 13.47 -14.80 -3.97
CA PRO A 59 12.60 -15.97 -4.09
C PRO A 59 11.19 -15.72 -3.54
N GLY A 60 10.15 -16.17 -4.27
CA GLY A 60 8.75 -16.06 -3.89
C GLY A 60 8.13 -14.67 -4.02
N MET A 61 8.89 -13.67 -4.46
CA MET A 61 8.42 -12.28 -4.59
C MET A 61 8.40 -11.84 -6.05
N PHE A 62 7.44 -10.99 -6.41
CA PHE A 62 7.52 -10.21 -7.65
C PHE A 62 8.42 -9.00 -7.45
N ASN A 63 9.05 -8.52 -8.52
CA ASN A 63 9.59 -7.17 -8.56
C ASN A 63 8.52 -6.19 -9.00
N PHE A 64 8.55 -4.96 -8.47
CA PHE A 64 7.53 -3.95 -8.76
C PHE A 64 7.43 -3.61 -10.25
N ASP A 65 8.58 -3.44 -10.91
CA ASP A 65 8.64 -3.14 -12.35
C ASP A 65 8.08 -4.29 -13.20
N GLU A 66 8.31 -5.53 -12.80
CA GLU A 66 7.74 -6.73 -13.43
C GLU A 66 6.20 -6.71 -13.35
N VAL A 67 5.65 -6.42 -12.17
CA VAL A 67 4.19 -6.34 -11.98
C VAL A 67 3.57 -5.27 -12.87
N CYS A 68 4.21 -4.12 -13.03
CA CYS A 68 3.76 -3.04 -13.91
C CYS A 68 3.70 -3.47 -15.39
N SER A 69 4.47 -4.47 -15.79
CA SER A 69 4.54 -4.97 -17.18
C SER A 69 3.64 -6.18 -17.47
N ILE A 70 3.11 -6.86 -16.44
CA ILE A 70 2.28 -8.07 -16.60
C ILE A 70 0.88 -7.74 -17.13
N GLY A 71 0.38 -6.54 -16.91
CA GLY A 71 -0.97 -6.12 -17.29
C GLY A 71 -1.16 -6.08 -18.80
N GLY A 72 -2.22 -6.75 -19.30
CA GLY A 72 -2.62 -6.75 -20.71
C GLY A 72 -4.04 -6.20 -20.92
N PRO A 73 -4.58 -6.28 -22.15
CA PRO A 73 -5.91 -5.75 -22.49
C PRO A 73 -7.04 -6.30 -21.61
N ALA A 74 -6.98 -7.57 -21.24
CA ALA A 74 -8.00 -8.20 -20.38
C ALA A 74 -8.01 -7.60 -18.96
N GLN A 75 -6.83 -7.31 -18.40
CA GLN A 75 -6.68 -6.66 -17.11
C GLN A 75 -7.17 -5.20 -17.18
N GLN A 76 -6.89 -4.50 -18.29
CA GLN A 76 -7.38 -3.15 -18.50
C GLN A 76 -8.91 -3.10 -18.55
N MET A 77 -9.56 -3.99 -19.29
CA MET A 77 -11.03 -4.10 -19.34
C MET A 77 -11.63 -4.38 -17.96
N ARG A 78 -10.96 -5.23 -17.16
CA ARG A 78 -11.39 -5.52 -15.80
C ARG A 78 -11.25 -4.30 -14.90
N LEU A 79 -10.15 -3.55 -15.02
CA LEU A 79 -9.91 -2.31 -14.28
C LEU A 79 -11.01 -1.29 -14.59
N ASP A 80 -11.35 -1.10 -15.86
CA ASP A 80 -12.42 -0.17 -16.29
C ASP A 80 -13.78 -0.57 -15.71
N THR A 81 -14.05 -1.88 -15.61
CA THR A 81 -15.28 -2.40 -15.00
C THR A 81 -15.32 -2.13 -13.49
N ILE A 82 -14.21 -2.38 -12.78
CA ILE A 82 -14.09 -2.11 -11.35
C ILE A 82 -14.25 -0.61 -11.08
N THR A 83 -13.56 0.23 -11.84
CA THR A 83 -13.59 1.70 -11.69
C THR A 83 -15.01 2.26 -11.80
N ARG A 84 -15.83 1.73 -12.71
CA ARG A 84 -17.25 2.15 -12.86
C ARG A 84 -18.13 1.71 -11.70
N GLY A 85 -17.74 0.71 -10.94
CA GLY A 85 -18.47 0.19 -9.79
C GLY A 85 -18.03 0.75 -8.43
N LEU A 86 -17.03 1.66 -8.40
CA LEU A 86 -16.57 2.25 -7.16
C LEU A 86 -17.61 3.23 -6.60
N ASP A 87 -17.82 3.15 -5.28
CA ASP A 87 -18.66 4.09 -4.54
C ASP A 87 -17.79 5.07 -3.73
N PRO A 88 -18.11 6.36 -3.71
CA PRO A 88 -17.40 7.35 -2.88
C PRO A 88 -17.30 6.99 -1.39
N ASP A 89 -18.24 6.23 -0.89
CA ASP A 89 -18.26 5.77 0.51
C ASP A 89 -17.53 4.44 0.74
N ASP A 90 -16.98 3.83 -0.32
CA ASP A 90 -16.14 2.64 -0.18
C ASP A 90 -14.86 2.94 0.62
N PRO A 91 -14.49 2.03 1.56
CA PRO A 91 -13.21 2.10 2.25
C PRO A 91 -12.03 1.87 1.30
N ILE A 92 -11.12 2.84 1.21
CA ILE A 92 -9.96 2.77 0.30
C ILE A 92 -8.62 2.83 1.00
N ASN A 93 -8.61 3.22 2.26
CA ASN A 93 -7.37 3.41 2.99
C ASN A 93 -7.54 3.08 4.47
N ILE A 94 -6.55 2.42 5.06
CA ILE A 94 -6.45 2.20 6.49
C ILE A 94 -5.12 2.77 6.98
N GLN A 95 -5.19 3.91 7.69
CA GLN A 95 -4.03 4.53 8.30
C GLN A 95 -3.87 4.06 9.74
N PHE A 96 -2.73 3.47 10.05
CA PHE A 96 -2.43 3.09 11.43
C PHE A 96 -1.83 4.26 12.20
N THR A 97 -2.39 4.54 13.37
CA THR A 97 -1.88 5.51 14.32
C THR A 97 -1.23 4.81 15.50
N SER A 98 -0.30 5.50 16.16
CA SER A 98 0.46 4.95 17.31
C SER A 98 -0.35 4.75 18.58
N GLY A 99 -1.65 4.89 18.59
CA GLY A 99 -2.56 4.66 19.71
C GLY A 99 -1.99 4.90 21.12
N THR A 100 -2.63 5.70 21.92
CA THR A 100 -2.24 5.98 23.32
C THR A 100 -2.28 4.75 24.24
N THR A 101 -2.87 3.65 23.81
CA THR A 101 -3.07 2.40 24.56
C THR A 101 -2.10 1.29 24.18
N GLY A 102 -1.03 1.59 23.44
CA GLY A 102 0.02 0.63 23.05
C GLY A 102 -0.26 -0.22 21.80
N SER A 103 -1.52 -0.42 21.41
CA SER A 103 -1.84 -1.11 20.14
C SER A 103 -2.20 -0.11 19.05
N PRO A 104 -1.61 -0.24 17.84
CA PRO A 104 -1.94 0.63 16.72
C PRO A 104 -3.43 0.54 16.36
N LYS A 105 -4.05 1.70 16.15
CA LYS A 105 -5.44 1.82 15.70
C LYS A 105 -5.46 2.08 14.19
N GLY A 106 -6.28 1.32 13.46
CA GLY A 106 -6.48 1.53 12.03
C GLY A 106 -7.65 2.48 11.79
N ALA A 107 -7.38 3.70 11.35
CA ALA A 107 -8.41 4.62 10.88
C ALA A 107 -8.75 4.28 9.43
N THR A 108 -9.99 3.89 9.19
CA THR A 108 -10.50 3.56 7.85
C THR A 108 -11.04 4.81 7.18
N LEU A 109 -10.55 5.12 5.99
CA LEU A 109 -10.92 6.29 5.20
C LEU A 109 -11.58 5.86 3.89
N THR A 110 -12.62 6.59 3.49
CA THR A 110 -13.30 6.42 2.20
C THR A 110 -12.74 7.39 1.16
N HIS A 111 -13.09 7.21 -0.12
CA HIS A 111 -12.83 8.19 -1.16
C HIS A 111 -13.33 9.58 -0.77
N TYR A 112 -14.56 9.63 -0.24
CA TYR A 112 -15.19 10.86 0.21
C TYR A 112 -14.37 11.59 1.28
N ASN A 113 -13.86 10.86 2.28
CA ASN A 113 -13.04 11.45 3.34
C ASN A 113 -11.75 12.09 2.77
N ILE A 114 -11.01 11.33 1.94
CA ILE A 114 -9.72 11.78 1.41
C ILE A 114 -9.92 12.97 0.46
N ALA A 115 -10.82 12.86 -0.51
CA ALA A 115 -11.07 13.90 -1.50
C ALA A 115 -11.55 15.21 -0.88
N ASN A 116 -12.48 15.15 0.09
CA ASN A 116 -12.96 16.35 0.75
C ASN A 116 -11.93 16.99 1.68
N ASN A 117 -11.14 16.17 2.41
CA ASN A 117 -10.06 16.70 3.23
C ASN A 117 -9.03 17.47 2.37
N ALA A 118 -8.59 16.89 1.26
CA ALA A 118 -7.71 17.55 0.30
C ALA A 118 -8.32 18.85 -0.24
N ARG A 119 -9.59 18.82 -0.67
CA ARG A 119 -10.31 19.98 -1.20
C ARG A 119 -10.39 21.13 -0.17
N PHE A 120 -10.73 20.83 1.07
CA PHE A 120 -10.81 21.86 2.13
C PHE A 120 -9.44 22.43 2.47
N THR A 121 -8.40 21.58 2.50
CA THR A 121 -7.03 22.01 2.76
C THR A 121 -6.53 22.95 1.66
N VAL A 122 -6.68 22.58 0.39
CA VAL A 122 -6.30 23.41 -0.77
C VAL A 122 -7.00 24.76 -0.73
N ARG A 123 -8.31 24.78 -0.42
CA ARG A 123 -9.07 26.05 -0.31
C ARG A 123 -8.60 26.90 0.86
N ALA A 124 -8.35 26.30 2.02
CA ALA A 124 -7.88 27.03 3.20
C ALA A 124 -6.48 27.62 3.01
N MET A 125 -5.62 26.93 2.25
CA MET A 125 -4.26 27.39 1.92
C MET A 125 -4.24 28.36 0.73
N GLY A 126 -5.34 28.53 0.02
CA GLY A 126 -5.43 29.37 -1.17
C GLY A 126 -4.62 28.85 -2.36
N PHE A 127 -4.44 27.52 -2.46
CA PHE A 127 -3.68 26.90 -3.56
C PHE A 127 -4.39 27.06 -4.88
N SER A 128 -3.58 27.22 -5.91
CA SER A 128 -3.96 27.29 -7.33
C SER A 128 -3.21 26.22 -8.13
N GLU A 129 -3.57 26.04 -9.38
CA GLU A 129 -2.92 25.10 -10.30
C GLU A 129 -1.46 25.45 -10.65
N THR A 130 -1.03 26.67 -10.34
CA THR A 130 0.35 27.13 -10.57
C THR A 130 1.27 26.91 -9.38
N ASP A 131 0.73 26.55 -8.22
CA ASP A 131 1.50 26.34 -7.01
C ASP A 131 2.30 25.04 -7.04
N ARG A 132 3.43 25.05 -6.34
CA ARG A 132 4.28 23.87 -6.14
C ARG A 132 4.39 23.61 -4.67
N LEU A 133 3.93 22.42 -4.26
CA LEU A 133 3.99 21.98 -2.88
C LEU A 133 5.28 21.19 -2.60
N CYS A 134 6.06 21.62 -1.63
CA CYS A 134 7.15 20.82 -1.07
C CYS A 134 6.61 19.95 0.06
N ILE A 135 6.79 18.63 -0.06
CA ILE A 135 6.31 17.66 0.93
C ILE A 135 7.51 17.06 1.67
N PRO A 136 7.98 17.68 2.78
CA PRO A 136 9.16 17.20 3.52
C PRO A 136 8.85 16.07 4.51
N VAL A 137 7.64 15.51 4.45
CA VAL A 137 7.16 14.45 5.35
C VAL A 137 7.09 13.11 4.64
N PRO A 138 7.28 12.00 5.37
CA PRO A 138 7.20 10.67 4.77
C PRO A 138 5.82 10.37 4.18
N LEU A 139 5.78 9.80 2.98
CA LEU A 139 4.53 9.42 2.30
C LEU A 139 3.76 8.30 3.00
N TYR A 140 4.37 7.56 3.93
CA TYR A 140 3.65 6.60 4.76
C TYR A 140 2.84 7.25 5.90
N HIS A 141 2.99 8.55 6.13
CA HIS A 141 2.18 9.31 7.07
C HIS A 141 1.04 10.01 6.31
N CYS A 142 -0.15 10.09 6.93
CA CYS A 142 -1.33 10.68 6.29
C CYS A 142 -1.09 12.11 5.80
N PHE A 143 -0.23 12.89 6.45
CA PHE A 143 0.13 14.22 5.97
C PHE A 143 0.81 14.17 4.60
N GLY A 144 1.78 13.27 4.39
CA GLY A 144 2.44 13.13 3.09
C GLY A 144 1.54 12.51 2.01
N MET A 145 0.68 11.57 2.37
CA MET A 145 -0.14 10.82 1.42
C MET A 145 -1.47 11.49 1.07
N VAL A 146 -2.07 12.25 2.00
CA VAL A 146 -3.42 12.83 1.83
C VAL A 146 -3.38 14.33 1.56
N LEU A 147 -2.40 15.05 2.13
CA LEU A 147 -2.25 16.49 1.93
C LEU A 147 -1.20 16.85 0.88
N GLY A 148 -0.32 15.94 0.54
CA GLY A 148 0.69 16.05 -0.51
C GLY A 148 0.34 15.22 -1.74
#